data_f65ff65a58e83d954adeb15effb5cd12
#
_entry.id   f65ff65a58e83d954adeb15effb5cd12
#
_cell.length_a   1.000
_cell.length_b   1.000
_cell.length_c   1.000
_cell.angle_alpha   90.00
_cell.angle_beta   90.00
_cell.angle_gamma   90.00
#
_symmetry.space_group_name_H-M   'P 1'
#
loop_
_entity.id
_entity.type
_entity.pdbx_description
1 polymer ?
#
loop_
_entity_poly.entity_id
_entity_poly.type
_entity_poly.pdbx_seq_one_letter_code
_entity_poly.pdbx_strand_id
1 'polypeptide(L)'
;MKKPYFSTVFLVLCSIQYSFAAPASTQSIEELLKITKTEQLIEQTQAQVLPVMQESMNQSLESQGRTLTDKEKIKIEKYLKESNTLILNELNWKALKQDFIQIYAESFSQEEIDGLITFYKTPVGQSTIEKMPMVMNKSMTLMQSKIQSLMPKIMNNLEKNFKD
;
A
#
# COMPACT_ATOMS: atom_id res chain seq x y z
N MET A 1 68.53 27.54 -32.01
CA MET A 1 68.28 26.60 -30.91
C MET A 1 66.86 26.83 -30.41
N LYS A 2 65.87 26.00 -30.80
CA LYS A 2 64.47 26.11 -30.37
C LYS A 2 64.21 25.04 -29.31
N LYS A 3 63.79 25.48 -28.09
CA LYS A 3 63.42 24.58 -27.01
C LYS A 3 61.98 24.08 -27.21
N PRO A 4 61.70 22.78 -27.02
CA PRO A 4 60.32 22.30 -27.03
C PRO A 4 59.65 22.53 -25.66
N TYR A 5 58.45 23.16 -25.68
CA TYR A 5 57.57 23.23 -24.54
C TYR A 5 56.83 21.91 -24.42
N PHE A 6 57.10 21.18 -23.33
CA PHE A 6 56.40 19.97 -22.97
C PHE A 6 55.11 20.37 -22.24
N SER A 7 53.99 20.33 -22.95
CA SER A 7 52.69 20.64 -22.39
C SER A 7 52.16 19.38 -21.69
N THR A 8 52.25 19.36 -20.35
CA THR A 8 51.70 18.30 -19.51
C THR A 8 50.19 18.47 -19.44
N VAL A 9 49.44 17.70 -20.24
CA VAL A 9 47.97 17.61 -20.09
C VAL A 9 47.68 16.77 -18.86
N PHE A 10 47.21 17.45 -17.79
CA PHE A 10 46.73 16.81 -16.55
C PHE A 10 45.32 16.29 -16.81
N LEU A 11 45.21 15.00 -17.10
CA LEU A 11 43.94 14.32 -17.31
C LEU A 11 43.31 14.06 -15.94
N VAL A 12 42.38 14.94 -15.52
CA VAL A 12 41.57 14.74 -14.31
C VAL A 12 40.54 13.65 -14.61
N LEU A 13 40.87 12.43 -14.25
CA LEU A 13 39.94 11.31 -14.17
C LEU A 13 38.95 11.59 -13.04
N CYS A 14 37.81 12.19 -13.39
CA CYS A 14 36.67 12.27 -12.51
C CYS A 14 36.08 10.85 -12.37
N SER A 15 36.57 10.09 -11.39
CA SER A 15 35.99 8.81 -10.99
C SER A 15 34.59 9.10 -10.41
N ILE A 16 33.56 8.87 -11.22
CA ILE A 16 32.18 8.79 -10.75
C ILE A 16 32.14 7.54 -9.86
N GLN A 17 32.30 7.74 -8.56
CA GLN A 17 32.01 6.69 -7.59
C GLN A 17 30.50 6.53 -7.57
N TYR A 18 30.00 5.47 -8.22
CA TYR A 18 28.67 4.96 -7.95
C TYR A 18 28.68 4.47 -6.50
N SER A 19 28.30 5.34 -5.58
CA SER A 19 28.03 4.94 -4.20
C SER A 19 26.80 4.04 -4.27
N PHE A 20 27.01 2.74 -4.28
CA PHE A 20 25.94 1.80 -3.94
C PHE A 20 25.59 2.12 -2.49
N ALA A 21 24.46 2.83 -2.30
CA ALA A 21 23.95 3.09 -0.97
C ALA A 21 23.77 1.74 -0.27
N ALA A 22 24.31 1.62 0.93
CA ALA A 22 24.19 0.37 1.70
C ALA A 22 22.70 0.06 1.92
N PRO A 23 22.29 -1.21 1.78
CA PRO A 23 20.93 -1.61 2.09
C PRO A 23 20.58 -1.25 3.54
N ALA A 24 19.33 -0.86 3.77
CA ALA A 24 18.87 -0.45 5.08
C ALA A 24 18.97 -1.61 6.09
N SER A 25 19.39 -1.29 7.31
CA SER A 25 19.48 -2.29 8.38
C SER A 25 18.09 -2.69 8.87
N THR A 26 17.94 -3.96 9.25
CA THR A 26 16.71 -4.46 9.87
C THR A 26 16.26 -3.58 11.05
N GLN A 27 17.21 -3.14 11.89
CA GLN A 27 16.91 -2.31 13.05
C GLN A 27 16.32 -0.96 12.68
N SER A 28 16.89 -0.27 11.69
CA SER A 28 16.35 1.03 11.21
C SER A 28 14.99 0.87 10.58
N ILE A 29 14.77 -0.21 9.81
CA ILE A 29 13.47 -0.52 9.22
C ILE A 29 12.43 -0.80 10.31
N GLU A 30 12.74 -1.61 11.31
CA GLU A 30 11.83 -1.87 12.44
C GLU A 30 11.46 -0.59 13.19
N GLU A 31 12.42 0.31 13.39
CA GLU A 31 12.18 1.62 13.99
C GLU A 31 11.20 2.45 13.12
N LEU A 32 11.41 2.50 11.82
CA LEU A 32 10.53 3.19 10.90
C LEU A 32 9.10 2.60 10.94
N LEU A 33 8.95 1.29 10.83
CA LEU A 33 7.66 0.59 10.88
C LEU A 33 6.90 0.85 12.19
N LYS A 34 7.63 0.94 13.30
CA LYS A 34 7.05 1.31 14.61
C LYS A 34 6.58 2.76 14.64
N ILE A 35 7.40 3.70 14.16
CA ILE A 35 7.06 5.14 14.13
C ILE A 35 5.84 5.39 13.24
N THR A 36 5.76 4.72 12.10
CA THR A 36 4.65 4.84 11.13
C THR A 36 3.40 4.06 11.55
N LYS A 37 3.43 3.37 12.70
CA LYS A 37 2.30 2.59 13.23
C LYS A 37 1.79 1.52 12.25
N THR A 38 2.70 0.93 11.48
CA THR A 38 2.37 -0.04 10.43
C THR A 38 1.59 -1.24 10.97
N GLU A 39 1.94 -1.74 12.16
CA GLU A 39 1.20 -2.81 12.85
C GLU A 39 -0.28 -2.45 13.04
N GLN A 40 -0.55 -1.27 13.59
CA GLN A 40 -1.94 -0.79 13.79
C GLN A 40 -2.71 -0.66 12.48
N LEU A 41 -2.04 -0.23 11.41
CA LEU A 41 -2.65 -0.11 10.10
C LEU A 41 -3.04 -1.50 9.55
N ILE A 42 -2.20 -2.51 9.73
CA ILE A 42 -2.49 -3.89 9.34
C ILE A 42 -3.67 -4.43 10.13
N GLU A 43 -3.68 -4.26 11.46
CA GLU A 43 -4.78 -4.69 12.32
C GLU A 43 -6.11 -4.03 11.94
N GLN A 44 -6.11 -2.72 11.67
CA GLN A 44 -7.29 -1.99 11.21
C GLN A 44 -7.78 -2.50 9.85
N THR A 45 -6.86 -2.81 8.94
CA THR A 45 -7.22 -3.38 7.63
C THR A 45 -7.84 -4.77 7.78
N GLN A 46 -7.28 -5.62 8.64
CA GLN A 46 -7.83 -6.95 8.93
C GLN A 46 -9.24 -6.88 9.52
N ALA A 47 -9.49 -5.93 10.43
CA ALA A 47 -10.81 -5.76 11.04
C ALA A 47 -11.90 -5.42 10.00
N GLN A 48 -11.53 -4.92 8.82
CA GLN A 48 -12.47 -4.60 7.74
C GLN A 48 -12.73 -5.78 6.79
N VAL A 49 -11.91 -6.83 6.83
CA VAL A 49 -12.03 -7.96 5.89
C VAL A 49 -13.37 -8.69 6.04
N LEU A 50 -13.76 -9.05 7.26
CA LEU A 50 -15.00 -9.79 7.48
C LEU A 50 -16.25 -9.00 7.08
N PRO A 51 -16.43 -7.74 7.45
CA PRO A 51 -17.54 -6.93 6.96
C PRO A 51 -17.63 -6.82 5.45
N VAL A 52 -16.49 -6.64 4.77
CA VAL A 52 -16.43 -6.58 3.30
C VAL A 52 -16.81 -7.91 2.67
N MET A 53 -16.36 -9.04 3.22
CA MET A 53 -16.75 -10.37 2.76
C MET A 53 -18.25 -10.62 2.92
N GLN A 54 -18.83 -10.24 4.04
CA GLN A 54 -20.27 -10.37 4.31
C GLN A 54 -21.10 -9.53 3.33
N GLU A 55 -20.72 -8.27 3.13
CA GLU A 55 -21.39 -7.37 2.20
C GLU A 55 -21.32 -7.89 0.76
N SER A 56 -20.14 -8.31 0.29
CA SER A 56 -19.95 -8.88 -1.05
C SER A 56 -20.79 -10.15 -1.25
N MET A 57 -20.90 -10.98 -0.22
CA MET A 57 -21.76 -12.18 -0.24
C MET A 57 -23.24 -11.80 -0.38
N ASN A 58 -23.72 -10.86 0.42
CA ASN A 58 -25.10 -10.38 0.38
C ASN A 58 -25.46 -9.81 -0.98
N GLN A 59 -24.62 -8.93 -1.52
CA GLN A 59 -24.81 -8.35 -2.86
C GLN A 59 -24.85 -9.42 -3.96
N SER A 60 -24.00 -10.46 -3.85
CA SER A 60 -24.01 -11.58 -4.80
C SER A 60 -25.31 -12.37 -4.74
N LEU A 61 -25.85 -12.61 -3.55
CA LEU A 61 -27.10 -13.32 -3.37
C LEU A 61 -28.30 -12.52 -3.88
N GLU A 62 -28.34 -11.22 -3.58
CA GLU A 62 -29.38 -10.30 -4.08
C GLU A 62 -29.39 -10.23 -5.59
N SER A 63 -28.22 -10.11 -6.22
CA SER A 63 -28.10 -10.05 -7.70
C SER A 63 -28.60 -11.31 -8.39
N GLN A 64 -28.54 -12.46 -7.69
CA GLN A 64 -29.05 -13.75 -8.19
C GLN A 64 -30.54 -13.99 -7.84
N GLY A 65 -31.20 -13.04 -7.18
CA GLY A 65 -32.57 -13.23 -6.68
C GLY A 65 -32.71 -14.37 -5.69
N ARG A 66 -31.62 -14.78 -5.04
CA ARG A 66 -31.58 -15.94 -4.15
C ARG A 66 -31.85 -15.55 -2.70
N THR A 67 -32.93 -16.11 -2.14
CA THR A 67 -33.21 -16.02 -0.71
C THR A 67 -32.66 -17.27 0.00
N LEU A 68 -31.82 -17.04 1.00
CA LEU A 68 -31.23 -18.11 1.80
C LEU A 68 -32.24 -18.62 2.83
N THR A 69 -32.28 -19.91 3.01
CA THR A 69 -32.92 -20.56 4.18
C THR A 69 -32.09 -20.28 5.44
N ASP A 70 -32.72 -20.36 6.63
CA ASP A 70 -32.02 -20.13 7.89
C ASP A 70 -30.85 -21.12 8.10
N LYS A 71 -31.00 -22.35 7.63
CA LYS A 71 -29.94 -23.36 7.67
C LYS A 71 -28.73 -22.98 6.78
N GLU A 72 -28.97 -22.38 5.62
CA GLU A 72 -27.89 -21.88 4.72
C GLU A 72 -27.20 -20.66 5.31
N LYS A 73 -27.95 -19.73 5.92
CA LYS A 73 -27.39 -18.57 6.63
C LYS A 73 -26.40 -18.99 7.71
N ILE A 74 -26.79 -19.93 8.58
CA ILE A 74 -25.93 -20.49 9.64
C ILE A 74 -24.65 -21.12 9.07
N LYS A 75 -24.75 -21.85 7.97
CA LYS A 75 -23.58 -22.46 7.32
C LYS A 75 -22.63 -21.42 6.75
N ILE A 76 -23.18 -20.39 6.11
CA ILE A 76 -22.39 -19.29 5.52
C ILE A 76 -21.70 -18.49 6.63
N GLU A 77 -22.41 -18.15 7.68
CA GLU A 77 -21.83 -17.45 8.84
C GLU A 77 -20.68 -18.23 9.47
N LYS A 78 -20.85 -19.54 9.66
CA LYS A 78 -19.78 -20.39 10.16
C LYS A 78 -18.58 -20.38 9.21
N TYR A 79 -18.79 -20.54 7.91
CA TYR A 79 -17.74 -20.52 6.90
C TYR A 79 -16.97 -19.17 6.88
N LEU A 80 -17.70 -18.06 6.91
CA LEU A 80 -17.10 -16.72 6.96
C LEU A 80 -16.25 -16.53 8.22
N LYS A 81 -16.74 -17.01 9.38
CA LYS A 81 -16.00 -16.94 10.65
C LYS A 81 -14.72 -17.79 10.61
N GLU A 82 -14.79 -19.00 10.09
CA GLU A 82 -13.61 -19.88 9.94
C GLU A 82 -12.59 -19.28 8.96
N SER A 83 -13.04 -18.75 7.81
CA SER A 83 -12.21 -18.06 6.83
C SER A 83 -11.55 -16.82 7.40
N ASN A 84 -12.32 -16.02 8.16
CA ASN A 84 -11.77 -14.82 8.84
C ASN A 84 -10.70 -15.21 9.87
N THR A 85 -10.90 -16.29 10.63
CA THR A 85 -9.89 -16.78 11.58
C THR A 85 -8.61 -17.18 10.89
N LEU A 86 -8.70 -17.87 9.74
CA LEU A 86 -7.54 -18.22 8.93
C LEU A 86 -6.81 -16.97 8.43
N ILE A 87 -7.53 -15.99 7.88
CA ILE A 87 -6.97 -14.73 7.40
C ILE A 87 -6.26 -13.99 8.53
N LEU A 88 -6.88 -13.87 9.72
CA LEU A 88 -6.28 -13.21 10.87
C LEU A 88 -5.02 -13.92 11.36
N ASN A 89 -4.94 -15.23 11.27
CA ASN A 89 -3.77 -15.99 11.67
C ASN A 89 -2.61 -15.86 10.66
N GLU A 90 -2.92 -15.87 9.37
CA GLU A 90 -1.90 -15.85 8.30
C GLU A 90 -1.40 -14.43 7.97
N LEU A 91 -2.25 -13.41 8.16
CA LEU A 91 -1.94 -12.03 7.79
C LEU A 91 -1.72 -11.12 9.01
N ASN A 92 -1.50 -11.66 10.21
CA ASN A 92 -1.20 -10.83 11.37
C ASN A 92 0.20 -10.22 11.27
N TRP A 93 0.45 -9.17 12.07
CA TRP A 93 1.75 -8.48 12.09
C TRP A 93 2.93 -9.41 12.31
N LYS A 94 2.79 -10.40 13.20
CA LYS A 94 3.88 -11.34 13.49
C LYS A 94 4.26 -12.18 12.26
N ALA A 95 3.29 -12.58 11.45
CA ALA A 95 3.52 -13.33 10.21
C ALA A 95 4.13 -12.42 9.13
N LEU A 96 3.62 -11.18 8.98
CA LEU A 96 3.98 -10.29 7.89
C LEU A 96 5.24 -9.45 8.16
N LYS A 97 5.69 -9.32 9.42
CA LYS A 97 6.77 -8.40 9.80
C LYS A 97 8.04 -8.59 8.98
N GLN A 98 8.46 -9.84 8.75
CA GLN A 98 9.69 -10.12 7.99
C GLN A 98 9.56 -9.74 6.52
N ASP A 99 8.40 -9.97 5.92
CA ASP A 99 8.13 -9.59 4.53
C ASP A 99 8.17 -8.06 4.36
N PHE A 100 7.60 -7.32 5.33
CA PHE A 100 7.73 -5.85 5.35
C PHE A 100 9.18 -5.40 5.46
N ILE A 101 9.97 -6.00 6.36
CA ILE A 101 11.39 -5.67 6.51
C ILE A 101 12.13 -5.92 5.19
N GLN A 102 11.88 -7.05 4.53
CA GLN A 102 12.50 -7.36 3.24
C GLN A 102 12.11 -6.35 2.17
N ILE A 103 10.81 -6.03 2.03
CA ILE A 103 10.33 -5.04 1.05
C ILE A 103 11.03 -3.69 1.25
N TYR A 104 11.17 -3.23 2.49
CA TYR A 104 11.84 -1.97 2.78
C TYR A 104 13.35 -2.04 2.50
N ALA A 105 14.02 -3.14 2.85
CA ALA A 105 15.45 -3.34 2.59
C ALA A 105 15.77 -3.40 1.09
N GLU A 106 14.85 -3.92 0.28
CA GLU A 106 14.99 -3.96 -1.18
C GLU A 106 14.63 -2.62 -1.85
N SER A 107 13.80 -1.79 -1.19
CA SER A 107 13.26 -0.56 -1.76
C SER A 107 14.04 0.69 -1.39
N PHE A 108 14.67 0.71 -0.22
CA PHE A 108 15.29 1.91 0.35
C PHE A 108 16.72 1.67 0.79
N SER A 109 17.56 2.67 0.60
CA SER A 109 18.90 2.74 1.17
C SER A 109 18.84 3.09 2.67
N GLN A 110 19.94 2.84 3.39
CA GLN A 110 20.06 3.24 4.80
C GLN A 110 19.84 4.74 4.99
N GLU A 111 20.40 5.58 4.12
CA GLU A 111 20.28 7.04 4.20
C GLU A 111 18.82 7.50 4.03
N GLU A 112 18.07 6.88 3.11
CA GLU A 112 16.64 7.17 2.91
C GLU A 112 15.79 6.76 4.12
N ILE A 113 16.05 5.58 4.72
CA ILE A 113 15.37 5.14 5.94
C ILE A 113 15.66 6.10 7.11
N ASP A 114 16.91 6.52 7.30
CA ASP A 114 17.28 7.47 8.36
C ASP A 114 16.63 8.85 8.14
N GLY A 115 16.52 9.29 6.89
CA GLY A 115 15.78 10.48 6.50
C GLY A 115 14.28 10.38 6.83
N LEU A 116 13.65 9.26 6.49
CA LEU A 116 12.25 8.98 6.81
C LEU A 116 12.00 8.93 8.33
N ILE A 117 12.86 8.25 9.09
CA ILE A 117 12.80 8.22 10.55
C ILE A 117 12.86 9.63 11.11
N THR A 118 13.82 10.44 10.64
CA THR A 118 13.99 11.82 11.07
C THR A 118 12.73 12.65 10.77
N PHE A 119 12.19 12.55 9.57
CA PHE A 119 10.96 13.24 9.18
C PHE A 119 9.76 12.82 10.03
N TYR A 120 9.51 11.51 10.16
CA TYR A 120 8.34 11.02 10.88
C TYR A 120 8.41 11.24 12.41
N LYS A 121 9.60 11.51 12.98
CA LYS A 121 9.74 11.97 14.37
C LYS A 121 9.32 13.43 14.57
N THR A 122 9.18 14.24 13.51
CA THR A 122 8.72 15.62 13.61
C THR A 122 7.21 15.71 13.87
N PRO A 123 6.71 16.84 14.43
CA PRO A 123 5.26 17.08 14.57
C PRO A 123 4.49 16.98 13.24
N VAL A 124 5.11 17.46 12.14
CA VAL A 124 4.52 17.37 10.79
C VAL A 124 4.47 15.94 10.31
N GLY A 125 5.53 15.16 10.50
CA GLY A 125 5.58 13.74 10.15
C GLY A 125 4.53 12.93 10.91
N GLN A 126 4.38 13.16 12.23
CA GLN A 126 3.33 12.51 13.02
C GLN A 126 1.92 12.89 12.54
N SER A 127 1.68 14.18 12.27
CA SER A 127 0.42 14.64 11.69
C SER A 127 0.13 13.99 10.32
N THR A 128 1.15 13.71 9.53
CA THR A 128 1.01 13.03 8.25
C THR A 128 0.54 11.58 8.43
N ILE A 129 1.16 10.84 9.35
CA ILE A 129 0.75 9.45 9.69
C ILE A 129 -0.72 9.40 10.08
N GLU A 130 -1.16 10.34 10.93
CA GLU A 130 -2.54 10.34 11.45
C GLU A 130 -3.57 10.77 10.39
N LYS A 131 -3.23 11.70 9.50
CA LYS A 131 -4.17 12.28 8.55
C LYS A 131 -4.22 11.57 7.21
N MET A 132 -3.12 10.94 6.78
CA MET A 132 -3.05 10.33 5.46
C MET A 132 -4.10 9.23 5.23
N PRO A 133 -4.41 8.33 6.19
CA PRO A 133 -5.49 7.35 6.03
C PRO A 133 -6.85 8.01 5.75
N MET A 134 -7.17 9.10 6.47
CA MET A 134 -8.40 9.84 6.23
C MET A 134 -8.44 10.52 4.85
N VAL A 135 -7.32 11.09 4.41
CA VAL A 135 -7.20 11.67 3.06
C VAL A 135 -7.42 10.60 2.00
N MET A 136 -6.80 9.43 2.15
CA MET A 136 -6.98 8.31 1.24
C MET A 136 -8.43 7.84 1.18
N ASN A 137 -9.09 7.64 2.32
CA ASN A 137 -10.49 7.24 2.38
C ASN A 137 -11.42 8.27 1.71
N LYS A 138 -11.23 9.56 1.98
CA LYS A 138 -12.00 10.62 1.30
C LYS A 138 -11.75 10.65 -0.21
N SER A 139 -10.52 10.43 -0.64
CA SER A 139 -10.17 10.37 -2.07
C SER A 139 -10.84 9.17 -2.76
N MET A 140 -10.86 8.00 -2.10
CA MET A 140 -11.57 6.81 -2.59
C MET A 140 -13.07 7.07 -2.73
N THR A 141 -13.71 7.64 -1.71
CA THR A 141 -15.14 8.01 -1.74
C THR A 141 -15.45 9.00 -2.86
N LEU A 142 -14.59 10.02 -3.03
CA LEU A 142 -14.71 10.98 -4.14
C LEU A 142 -14.61 10.28 -5.49
N MET A 143 -13.65 9.38 -5.66
CA MET A 143 -13.47 8.61 -6.90
C MET A 143 -14.72 7.75 -7.22
N GLN A 144 -15.24 7.01 -6.23
CA GLN A 144 -16.45 6.21 -6.37
C GLN A 144 -17.66 7.07 -6.77
N SER A 145 -17.87 8.21 -6.11
CA SER A 145 -18.94 9.15 -6.46
C SER A 145 -18.81 9.67 -7.90
N LYS A 146 -17.58 9.99 -8.34
CA LYS A 146 -17.33 10.41 -9.73
C LYS A 146 -17.61 9.30 -10.73
N ILE A 147 -17.19 8.07 -10.47
CA ILE A 147 -17.48 6.91 -11.31
C ILE A 147 -19.00 6.73 -11.42
N GLN A 148 -19.74 6.73 -10.32
CA GLN A 148 -21.20 6.60 -10.32
C GLN A 148 -21.86 7.71 -11.16
N SER A 149 -21.39 8.95 -11.06
CA SER A 149 -21.92 10.07 -11.86
C SER A 149 -21.62 9.96 -13.36
N LEU A 150 -20.58 9.21 -13.73
CA LEU A 150 -20.22 8.95 -15.14
C LEU A 150 -20.98 7.77 -15.76
N MET A 151 -21.50 6.83 -14.96
CA MET A 151 -22.19 5.65 -15.46
C MET A 151 -23.34 5.97 -16.45
N PRO A 152 -24.23 6.94 -16.20
CA PRO A 152 -25.27 7.29 -17.17
C PRO A 152 -24.72 7.78 -18.52
N LYS A 153 -23.59 8.51 -18.49
CA LYS A 153 -22.92 8.98 -19.72
C LYS A 153 -22.29 7.83 -20.49
N ILE A 154 -21.67 6.89 -19.78
CA ILE A 154 -21.07 5.68 -20.37
C ILE A 154 -22.16 4.84 -21.02
N MET A 155 -23.28 4.60 -20.34
CA MET A 155 -24.41 3.84 -20.86
C MET A 155 -25.04 4.51 -22.10
N ASN A 156 -25.22 5.81 -22.07
CA ASN A 156 -25.74 6.55 -23.22
C ASN A 156 -24.81 6.49 -24.45
N ASN A 157 -23.49 6.56 -24.22
CA ASN A 157 -22.53 6.38 -25.31
C ASN A 157 -22.55 4.95 -25.87
N LEU A 158 -22.68 3.95 -24.98
CA LEU A 158 -22.81 2.55 -25.38
C LEU A 158 -24.03 2.35 -26.28
N GLU A 159 -25.22 2.83 -25.84
CA GLU A 159 -26.46 2.74 -26.64
C GLU A 159 -26.33 3.38 -28.03
N LYS A 160 -25.66 4.53 -28.14
CA LYS A 160 -25.43 5.19 -29.42
C LYS A 160 -24.57 4.36 -30.37
N ASN A 161 -23.51 3.73 -29.85
CA ASN A 161 -22.57 2.95 -30.65
C ASN A 161 -23.10 1.55 -31.05
N PHE A 162 -24.18 1.07 -30.42
CA PHE A 162 -24.81 -0.22 -30.75
C PHE A 162 -26.13 -0.06 -31.59
N LYS A 163 -26.54 1.18 -31.91
CA LYS A 163 -27.70 1.46 -32.76
C LYS A 163 -27.34 1.73 -34.23
N ASP A 164 -26.04 1.79 -34.54
CA ASP A 164 -25.47 1.86 -35.90
C ASP A 164 -24.98 0.47 -36.33
#